data_c84b56b90885edd7983b21b10a61d60b
#
_entry.id   c84b56b90885edd7983b21b10a61d60b
#
_cell.length_a   1.000
_cell.length_b   1.000
_cell.length_c   1.000
_cell.angle_alpha   90.00
_cell.angle_beta   90.00
_cell.angle_gamma   90.00
#
_symmetry.space_group_name_H-M   'P 1'
#
loop_
_entity.id
_entity.type
_entity.pdbx_description
1 polymer ?
#
loop_
_entity_poly.entity_id
_entity_poly.type
_entity_poly.pdbx_seq_one_letter_code
_entity_poly.pdbx_strand_id
1 'polypeptide(L)'
;MAKSAPKAKRPTKKEVRAERRSSRRSGNVTEITPGVSPELDERRRQPTRLSYKTQAQYHYMDSIRKNILTIGDGPAGTGKAQPLDSLVRTPSGWLRMGEVTVGTIVATPDGGQAPVTAVFPQGKKDIYRINFEDGRSAECCPEHLWRVYCYDWQPSDSRWRIIDTEALIDLLRKPSYTNRLYVQLLQPDEGVEKDLPIDPYLLGLLIGDGHLGENCVRLTTSDEFIIEQVRQILPPSMTVEHRQKFDYALVKVEGRGSKDKNPLLEALRELGLTGLKSPSKRIPSEYLEGSLKQKLSLIQGLMDSDGTVDKATGTPSFCTTSLTLAAQFQYLIRSIGGLAKSCKRPSTYVKEDGSLGGCGIAFNITVRIPNRIQLFRLPRKIENIPEEYQYGDNLRLRVRSIEYVGVKEAQCISVD
;
A
#
# COMPACT_ATOMS: atom_id res chain seq x y z
N MET A 1 23.14 -57.55 -50.14
CA MET A 1 22.76 -56.18 -50.07
C MET A 1 21.43 -56.07 -49.27
N ALA A 2 21.50 -55.78 -47.98
CA ALA A 2 20.33 -55.70 -47.13
C ALA A 2 19.88 -54.22 -46.99
N LYS A 3 18.66 -53.92 -47.40
CA LYS A 3 18.05 -52.57 -47.27
C LYS A 3 17.65 -52.31 -45.82
N SER A 4 18.19 -51.25 -45.22
CA SER A 4 17.86 -50.78 -43.88
C SER A 4 16.45 -50.17 -43.83
N ALA A 5 15.66 -50.53 -42.82
CA ALA A 5 14.33 -49.97 -42.53
C ALA A 5 14.42 -48.52 -41.99
N PRO A 6 13.45 -47.66 -42.27
CA PRO A 6 13.48 -46.25 -41.81
C PRO A 6 13.18 -46.14 -40.33
N LYS A 7 13.96 -45.32 -39.62
CA LYS A 7 13.76 -44.98 -38.19
C LYS A 7 12.48 -44.13 -37.98
N ALA A 8 11.59 -44.59 -37.13
CA ALA A 8 10.39 -43.84 -36.72
C ALA A 8 10.76 -42.51 -36.02
N LYS A 9 10.11 -41.43 -36.43
CA LYS A 9 10.27 -40.09 -35.83
C LYS A 9 9.61 -40.05 -34.45
N ARG A 10 10.32 -39.50 -33.45
CA ARG A 10 9.74 -39.28 -32.13
C ARG A 10 8.64 -38.21 -32.20
N PRO A 11 7.49 -38.39 -31.53
CA PRO A 11 6.38 -37.45 -31.54
C PRO A 11 6.74 -36.12 -30.89
N THR A 12 6.19 -35.03 -31.41
CA THR A 12 6.42 -33.67 -30.93
C THR A 12 5.67 -33.40 -29.63
N LYS A 13 6.13 -32.43 -28.83
CA LYS A 13 5.46 -32.01 -27.55
C LYS A 13 3.98 -31.65 -27.72
N LYS A 14 3.56 -31.29 -28.94
CA LYS A 14 2.19 -30.94 -29.28
C LYS A 14 1.27 -32.16 -29.43
N GLU A 15 1.82 -33.24 -30.02
CA GLU A 15 1.11 -34.52 -30.18
C GLU A 15 0.94 -35.27 -28.87
N VAL A 16 1.96 -35.28 -28.00
CA VAL A 16 1.86 -35.86 -26.62
C VAL A 16 0.85 -35.11 -25.76
N ARG A 17 0.63 -33.81 -26.01
CA ARG A 17 -0.34 -33.00 -25.28
C ARG A 17 -1.78 -33.19 -25.78
N ALA A 18 -1.95 -33.57 -27.04
CA ALA A 18 -3.24 -33.91 -27.62
C ALA A 18 -3.74 -35.31 -27.15
N GLU A 19 -2.84 -36.30 -27.11
CA GLU A 19 -3.17 -37.63 -26.58
C GLU A 19 -3.57 -37.62 -25.09
N ARG A 20 -2.90 -36.81 -24.26
CA ARG A 20 -3.29 -36.63 -22.85
C ARG A 20 -4.63 -35.91 -22.65
N ARG A 21 -5.14 -35.20 -23.68
CA ARG A 21 -6.48 -34.59 -23.62
C ARG A 21 -7.61 -35.53 -24.09
N SER A 22 -7.31 -36.47 -24.99
CA SER A 22 -8.31 -37.46 -25.45
C SER A 22 -8.55 -38.56 -24.42
N SER A 23 -7.52 -39.02 -23.70
CA SER A 23 -7.65 -40.04 -22.66
C SER A 23 -8.41 -39.58 -21.39
N ARG A 24 -8.67 -38.27 -21.22
CA ARG A 24 -9.48 -37.72 -20.13
C ARG A 24 -10.98 -37.59 -20.47
N ARG A 25 -11.42 -37.92 -21.68
CA ARG A 25 -12.82 -37.82 -22.12
C ARG A 25 -13.57 -39.14 -22.28
N SER A 26 -12.93 -40.27 -22.11
CA SER A 26 -13.59 -41.61 -22.14
C SER A 26 -13.49 -42.28 -20.77
N GLY A 27 -14.19 -41.73 -19.78
CA GLY A 27 -14.48 -42.43 -18.53
C GLY A 27 -15.83 -43.07 -18.65
N ASN A 28 -15.86 -44.37 -18.89
CA ASN A 28 -17.08 -45.20 -18.86
C ASN A 28 -17.77 -45.07 -17.49
N VAL A 29 -19.04 -44.72 -17.53
CA VAL A 29 -19.98 -44.92 -16.42
C VAL A 29 -20.20 -46.42 -16.29
N THR A 30 -19.60 -47.05 -15.29
CA THR A 30 -19.93 -48.39 -14.84
C THR A 30 -20.94 -48.26 -13.70
N GLU A 31 -22.14 -48.77 -13.91
CA GLU A 31 -23.14 -49.00 -12.84
C GLU A 31 -22.50 -49.84 -11.74
N ILE A 32 -22.49 -49.32 -10.51
CA ILE A 32 -22.07 -50.08 -9.32
C ILE A 32 -23.31 -50.57 -8.61
N THR A 33 -23.46 -51.89 -8.62
CA THR A 33 -24.41 -52.63 -7.84
C THR A 33 -24.24 -52.40 -6.32
N PRO A 34 -25.34 -52.42 -5.53
CA PRO A 34 -25.29 -52.09 -4.11
C PRO A 34 -24.81 -53.32 -3.29
N GLY A 35 -23.70 -53.16 -2.59
CA GLY A 35 -23.18 -54.18 -1.73
C GLY A 35 -21.86 -53.86 -1.06
N VAL A 36 -21.77 -52.73 -0.31
CA VAL A 36 -20.67 -52.49 0.63
C VAL A 36 -21.25 -51.88 1.90
N SER A 37 -20.88 -52.50 3.02
CA SER A 37 -21.34 -52.22 4.38
C SER A 37 -21.23 -50.77 4.83
N PRO A 38 -22.13 -50.28 5.69
CA PRO A 38 -22.21 -48.86 6.11
C PRO A 38 -21.05 -48.38 6.99
N GLU A 39 -20.08 -49.21 7.38
CA GLU A 39 -19.11 -48.86 8.43
C GLU A 39 -17.81 -48.15 7.96
N LEU A 40 -17.60 -47.94 6.67
CA LEU A 40 -16.36 -47.35 6.15
C LEU A 40 -16.51 -45.89 5.63
N ASP A 41 -17.69 -45.28 5.65
CA ASP A 41 -17.96 -43.97 5.12
C ASP A 41 -17.95 -42.83 6.17
N GLU A 42 -17.78 -43.14 7.46
CA GLU A 42 -17.72 -42.14 8.53
C GLU A 42 -16.36 -41.40 8.63
N ARG A 43 -15.35 -41.76 7.84
CA ARG A 43 -14.02 -41.11 7.87
C ARG A 43 -13.79 -40.07 6.78
N ARG A 44 -14.71 -39.80 5.89
CA ARG A 44 -14.73 -38.57 5.12
C ARG A 44 -15.31 -37.47 6.00
N ARG A 45 -14.49 -36.80 6.78
CA ARG A 45 -14.86 -35.57 7.45
C ARG A 45 -15.43 -34.62 6.39
N GLN A 46 -16.75 -34.51 6.33
CA GLN A 46 -17.42 -33.41 5.68
C GLN A 46 -16.80 -32.14 6.27
N PRO A 47 -16.54 -31.09 5.46
CA PRO A 47 -16.12 -29.82 6.00
C PRO A 47 -17.12 -29.44 7.08
N THR A 48 -16.66 -29.27 8.30
CA THR A 48 -17.49 -28.96 9.47
C THR A 48 -18.29 -27.72 9.12
N ARG A 49 -19.58 -27.87 8.81
CA ARG A 49 -20.50 -26.76 8.70
C ARG A 49 -20.44 -26.07 10.07
N LEU A 50 -19.93 -24.83 10.09
CA LEU A 50 -19.96 -23.99 11.27
C LEU A 50 -21.41 -23.92 11.74
N SER A 51 -21.74 -24.66 12.81
CA SER A 51 -23.05 -24.62 13.45
C SER A 51 -23.01 -23.52 14.50
N TYR A 52 -23.78 -22.48 14.29
CA TYR A 52 -23.96 -21.42 15.27
C TYR A 52 -24.84 -21.92 16.42
N LYS A 53 -24.43 -21.61 17.63
CA LYS A 53 -25.14 -21.99 18.86
C LYS A 53 -26.12 -20.90 19.32
N THR A 54 -25.98 -19.67 18.80
CA THR A 54 -26.84 -18.53 19.17
C THR A 54 -27.29 -17.75 17.93
N GLN A 55 -28.41 -17.01 18.07
CA GLN A 55 -28.94 -16.17 17.00
C GLN A 55 -27.97 -15.03 16.64
N ALA A 56 -27.24 -14.49 17.60
CA ALA A 56 -26.20 -13.48 17.37
C ALA A 56 -25.06 -14.05 16.50
N GLN A 57 -24.61 -15.29 16.73
CA GLN A 57 -23.63 -15.95 15.87
C GLN A 57 -24.15 -16.19 14.45
N TYR A 58 -25.44 -16.46 14.28
CA TYR A 58 -26.08 -16.56 12.98
C TYR A 58 -26.01 -15.22 12.24
N HIS A 59 -26.45 -14.15 12.86
CA HIS A 59 -26.42 -12.81 12.27
C HIS A 59 -25.01 -12.35 11.94
N TYR A 60 -24.04 -12.66 12.81
CA TYR A 60 -22.63 -12.41 12.56
C TYR A 60 -22.09 -13.13 11.33
N MET A 61 -22.38 -14.44 11.21
CA MET A 61 -21.96 -15.25 10.05
C MET A 61 -22.67 -14.83 8.77
N ASP A 62 -23.93 -14.38 8.84
CA ASP A 62 -24.68 -13.86 7.70
C ASP A 62 -24.11 -12.50 7.25
N SER A 63 -23.74 -11.64 8.20
CA SER A 63 -23.06 -10.38 7.93
C SER A 63 -21.69 -10.60 7.27
N ILE A 64 -20.88 -11.56 7.74
CA ILE A 64 -19.63 -11.96 7.13
C ILE A 64 -19.82 -12.41 5.67
N ARG A 65 -20.92 -13.09 5.35
CA ARG A 65 -21.21 -13.55 3.99
C ARG A 65 -21.63 -12.42 3.05
N LYS A 66 -22.31 -11.41 3.56
CA LYS A 66 -22.93 -10.33 2.78
C LYS A 66 -22.01 -9.10 2.62
N ASN A 67 -21.09 -8.88 3.55
CA ASN A 67 -20.24 -7.69 3.58
C ASN A 67 -18.78 -8.01 3.28
N ILE A 68 -18.11 -7.07 2.63
CA ILE A 68 -16.69 -7.14 2.30
C ILE A 68 -15.81 -7.15 3.56
N LEU A 69 -16.28 -6.50 4.64
CA LEU A 69 -15.74 -6.55 5.98
C LEU A 69 -16.86 -6.71 6.99
N THR A 70 -16.68 -7.60 7.94
CA THR A 70 -17.52 -7.70 9.12
C THR A 70 -16.62 -7.51 10.33
N ILE A 71 -16.84 -6.41 11.05
CA ILE A 71 -16.26 -6.21 12.38
C ILE A 71 -17.19 -6.99 13.32
N GLY A 72 -16.67 -8.05 13.94
CA GLY A 72 -17.47 -8.82 14.89
C GLY A 72 -17.63 -8.01 16.17
N ASP A 73 -18.82 -7.51 16.41
CA ASP A 73 -19.26 -7.17 17.74
C ASP A 73 -19.61 -8.47 18.47
N GLY A 74 -18.88 -8.79 19.51
CA GLY A 74 -19.10 -9.99 20.30
C GLY A 74 -18.48 -9.83 21.69
N PRO A 75 -19.04 -10.54 22.70
CA PRO A 75 -18.52 -10.49 24.07
C PRO A 75 -17.02 -10.82 24.12
N ALA A 76 -16.34 -10.31 25.14
CA ALA A 76 -14.93 -10.54 25.42
C ALA A 76 -14.58 -12.04 25.28
N GLY A 77 -13.62 -12.37 24.43
CA GLY A 77 -13.21 -13.74 24.15
C GLY A 77 -13.34 -14.18 22.68
N THR A 78 -13.80 -13.30 21.77
CA THR A 78 -13.95 -13.62 20.33
C THR A 78 -12.66 -13.57 19.51
N GLY A 79 -11.47 -13.53 20.16
CA GLY A 79 -10.20 -13.78 19.51
C GLY A 79 -9.65 -12.68 18.60
N LYS A 80 -9.90 -11.40 18.91
CA LYS A 80 -9.49 -10.26 18.04
C LYS A 80 -8.46 -9.34 18.67
N ALA A 81 -7.80 -9.77 19.73
CA ALA A 81 -6.92 -8.92 20.52
C ALA A 81 -5.67 -8.51 19.75
N GLN A 82 -5.33 -7.23 19.91
CA GLN A 82 -4.07 -6.65 19.47
C GLN A 82 -3.31 -6.09 20.66
N PRO A 83 -1.97 -6.05 20.62
CA PRO A 83 -1.15 -5.45 21.65
C PRO A 83 -1.53 -3.98 21.94
N LEU A 84 -1.37 -3.55 23.18
CA LEU A 84 -1.67 -2.16 23.57
C LEU A 84 -0.80 -1.13 22.85
N ASP A 85 0.38 -1.52 22.38
CA ASP A 85 1.31 -0.70 21.59
C ASP A 85 1.02 -0.70 20.07
N SER A 86 0.06 -1.50 19.59
CA SER A 86 -0.40 -1.50 18.20
C SER A 86 -1.05 -0.16 17.84
N LEU A 87 -0.85 0.29 16.61
CA LEU A 87 -1.39 1.55 16.12
C LEU A 87 -2.76 1.34 15.47
N VAL A 88 -3.72 2.18 15.85
CA VAL A 88 -5.06 2.25 15.28
C VAL A 88 -5.22 3.57 14.54
N ARG A 89 -5.73 3.51 13.31
CA ARG A 89 -5.96 4.70 12.48
C ARG A 89 -7.21 5.45 13.00
N THR A 90 -7.06 6.76 13.21
CA THR A 90 -8.14 7.69 13.55
C THR A 90 -8.15 8.83 12.53
N PRO A 91 -9.22 9.64 12.43
CA PRO A 91 -9.26 10.80 11.54
C PRO A 91 -8.16 11.83 11.80
N SER A 92 -7.73 11.95 13.05
CA SER A 92 -6.68 12.89 13.49
C SER A 92 -5.26 12.32 13.41
N GLY A 93 -5.08 11.04 13.03
CA GLY A 93 -3.77 10.40 12.97
C GLY A 93 -3.78 9.00 13.56
N TRP A 94 -2.66 8.58 14.16
CA TRP A 94 -2.50 7.26 14.75
C TRP A 94 -2.58 7.34 16.28
N LEU A 95 -3.34 6.42 16.88
CA LEU A 95 -3.48 6.24 18.31
C LEU A 95 -3.02 4.84 18.69
N ARG A 96 -2.41 4.68 19.86
CA ARG A 96 -2.09 3.33 20.36
C ARG A 96 -3.37 2.60 20.78
N MET A 97 -3.42 1.31 20.58
CA MET A 97 -4.56 0.47 20.97
C MET A 97 -4.91 0.67 22.46
N GLY A 98 -3.91 0.76 23.34
CA GLY A 98 -4.12 1.01 24.78
C GLY A 98 -4.67 2.39 25.15
N GLU A 99 -4.65 3.35 24.22
CA GLU A 99 -5.18 4.71 24.40
C GLU A 99 -6.60 4.85 23.84
N VAL A 100 -7.09 3.81 23.12
CA VAL A 100 -8.46 3.81 22.56
C VAL A 100 -9.48 3.65 23.66
N THR A 101 -10.46 4.53 23.67
CA THR A 101 -11.60 4.54 24.61
C THR A 101 -12.93 4.47 23.88
N VAL A 102 -14.00 4.17 24.60
CA VAL A 102 -15.36 4.24 24.06
C VAL A 102 -15.64 5.66 23.55
N GLY A 103 -16.18 5.76 22.33
CA GLY A 103 -16.40 7.04 21.64
C GLY A 103 -15.24 7.50 20.77
N THR A 104 -14.05 6.86 20.85
CA THR A 104 -12.96 7.14 19.90
C THR A 104 -13.42 6.79 18.48
N ILE A 105 -13.25 7.72 17.54
CA ILE A 105 -13.56 7.47 16.13
C ILE A 105 -12.35 6.77 15.49
N VAL A 106 -12.57 5.63 14.84
CA VAL A 106 -11.55 4.86 14.14
C VAL A 106 -11.90 4.70 12.65
N ALA A 107 -10.88 4.59 11.82
CA ALA A 107 -11.07 4.33 10.39
C ALA A 107 -11.53 2.89 10.16
N THR A 108 -12.48 2.72 9.24
CA THR A 108 -12.96 1.42 8.79
C THR A 108 -12.27 0.99 7.49
N PRO A 109 -12.18 -0.30 7.17
CA PRO A 109 -11.45 -0.79 6.00
C PRO A 109 -12.02 -0.37 4.65
N ASP A 110 -13.26 0.07 4.61
CA ASP A 110 -13.96 0.61 3.42
C ASP A 110 -13.72 2.12 3.19
N GLY A 111 -12.86 2.74 4.04
CA GLY A 111 -12.55 4.16 3.97
C GLY A 111 -13.49 5.04 4.81
N GLY A 112 -14.46 4.44 5.51
CA GLY A 112 -15.36 5.12 6.42
C GLY A 112 -14.74 5.35 7.81
N GLN A 113 -15.58 5.74 8.73
CA GLN A 113 -15.25 6.00 10.14
C GLN A 113 -16.35 5.43 11.03
N ALA A 114 -15.99 4.86 12.17
CA ALA A 114 -16.94 4.33 13.14
C ALA A 114 -16.50 4.64 14.57
N PRO A 115 -17.45 4.89 15.49
CA PRO A 115 -17.14 5.06 16.91
C PRO A 115 -16.84 3.70 17.55
N VAL A 116 -15.89 3.70 18.47
CA VAL A 116 -15.65 2.56 19.36
C VAL A 116 -16.79 2.49 20.38
N THR A 117 -17.52 1.38 20.37
CA THR A 117 -18.68 1.16 21.25
C THR A 117 -18.29 0.47 22.54
N ALA A 118 -17.22 -0.36 22.52
CA ALA A 118 -16.72 -1.03 23.71
C ALA A 118 -15.21 -1.32 23.61
N VAL A 119 -14.56 -1.43 24.77
CA VAL A 119 -13.15 -1.81 24.92
C VAL A 119 -13.08 -3.00 25.88
N PHE A 120 -12.37 -4.05 25.48
CA PHE A 120 -12.27 -5.30 26.23
C PHE A 120 -10.80 -5.65 26.49
N PRO A 121 -10.26 -5.35 27.68
CA PRO A 121 -8.92 -5.82 28.06
C PRO A 121 -8.85 -7.35 28.04
N GLN A 122 -7.82 -7.92 27.41
CA GLN A 122 -7.64 -9.36 27.29
C GLN A 122 -6.48 -9.87 28.14
N GLY A 123 -5.76 -8.97 28.82
CA GLY A 123 -4.58 -9.30 29.59
C GLY A 123 -3.42 -9.78 28.70
N LYS A 124 -2.58 -10.63 29.25
CA LYS A 124 -1.41 -11.17 28.55
C LYS A 124 -1.81 -12.23 27.53
N LYS A 125 -1.41 -12.03 26.28
CA LYS A 125 -1.63 -12.92 25.13
C LYS A 125 -0.33 -13.23 24.41
N ASP A 126 -0.23 -14.41 23.83
CA ASP A 126 0.79 -14.72 22.84
C ASP A 126 0.58 -13.84 21.60
N ILE A 127 1.64 -13.19 21.12
CA ILE A 127 1.58 -12.26 20.00
C ILE A 127 2.44 -12.74 18.84
N TYR A 128 1.86 -12.65 17.67
CA TYR A 128 2.50 -12.93 16.39
C TYR A 128 2.59 -11.66 15.56
N ARG A 129 3.71 -11.46 14.87
CA ARG A 129 3.91 -10.40 13.89
C ARG A 129 3.77 -10.97 12.49
N ILE A 130 2.80 -10.45 11.76
CA ILE A 130 2.59 -10.73 10.34
C ILE A 130 3.37 -9.71 9.54
N ASN A 131 4.35 -10.15 8.75
CA ASN A 131 5.17 -9.30 7.88
C ASN A 131 4.62 -9.37 6.45
N PHE A 132 4.49 -8.21 5.81
CA PHE A 132 3.99 -8.08 4.44
C PHE A 132 5.09 -7.74 3.44
N GLU A 133 4.81 -7.95 2.16
CA GLU A 133 5.78 -7.79 1.07
C GLU A 133 6.35 -6.38 0.94
N ASP A 134 5.57 -5.36 1.24
CA ASP A 134 5.95 -3.97 1.13
C ASP A 134 6.62 -3.39 2.39
N GLY A 135 6.93 -4.27 3.36
CA GLY A 135 7.59 -3.91 4.60
C GLY A 135 6.66 -3.44 5.73
N ARG A 136 5.33 -3.43 5.51
CA ARG A 136 4.37 -3.28 6.62
C ARG A 136 4.39 -4.52 7.50
N SER A 137 3.99 -4.35 8.75
CA SER A 137 3.71 -5.46 9.67
C SER A 137 2.51 -5.14 10.57
N ALA A 138 1.88 -6.17 11.10
CA ALA A 138 0.84 -6.05 12.10
C ALA A 138 1.04 -7.11 13.18
N GLU A 139 0.72 -6.77 14.43
CA GLU A 139 0.80 -7.69 15.57
C GLU A 139 -0.58 -8.04 16.08
N CYS A 140 -0.79 -9.30 16.41
CA CYS A 140 -2.07 -9.79 16.89
C CYS A 140 -1.93 -11.12 17.65
N CYS A 141 -2.98 -11.50 18.38
CA CYS A 141 -3.08 -12.80 19.02
C CYS A 141 -3.34 -13.95 18.01
N PRO A 142 -3.17 -15.23 18.40
CA PRO A 142 -3.41 -16.39 17.54
C PRO A 142 -4.80 -16.43 16.92
N GLU A 143 -5.80 -16.03 17.69
CA GLU A 143 -7.22 -16.08 17.32
C GLU A 143 -7.67 -14.88 16.47
N HIS A 144 -6.78 -13.94 16.15
CA HIS A 144 -7.13 -12.75 15.35
C HIS A 144 -7.51 -13.16 13.93
N LEU A 145 -8.64 -12.63 13.45
CA LEU A 145 -9.22 -12.99 12.16
C LEU A 145 -8.69 -12.12 11.02
N TRP A 146 -8.30 -12.79 9.95
CA TRP A 146 -7.81 -12.19 8.70
C TRP A 146 -8.73 -12.54 7.55
N ARG A 147 -9.06 -11.57 6.72
CA ARG A 147 -9.65 -11.80 5.41
C ARG A 147 -8.55 -12.05 4.40
N VAL A 148 -8.35 -13.33 4.04
CA VAL A 148 -7.25 -13.81 3.21
C VAL A 148 -7.75 -14.23 1.85
N TYR A 149 -7.00 -13.88 0.81
CA TYR A 149 -7.21 -14.27 -0.57
C TYR A 149 -6.12 -15.23 -1.04
N CYS A 150 -6.52 -16.25 -1.82
CA CYS A 150 -5.60 -17.12 -2.54
C CYS A 150 -6.14 -17.44 -3.93
N TYR A 151 -5.30 -17.32 -4.97
CA TYR A 151 -5.69 -17.62 -6.35
C TYR A 151 -6.08 -19.09 -6.57
N ASP A 152 -5.48 -20.03 -5.79
CA ASP A 152 -5.71 -21.47 -5.93
C ASP A 152 -6.96 -21.96 -5.22
N TRP A 153 -7.60 -21.13 -4.42
CA TRP A 153 -8.87 -21.49 -3.80
C TRP A 153 -9.98 -21.51 -4.84
N GLN A 154 -10.75 -22.62 -4.85
CA GLN A 154 -11.86 -22.78 -5.78
C GLN A 154 -12.91 -21.72 -5.53
N PRO A 155 -13.44 -21.09 -6.60
CA PRO A 155 -14.40 -20.02 -6.50
C PRO A 155 -15.85 -20.52 -6.32
N SER A 156 -16.09 -21.54 -5.46
CA SER A 156 -17.47 -22.00 -5.19
C SER A 156 -18.36 -20.85 -4.69
N ASP A 157 -17.78 -19.92 -3.91
CA ASP A 157 -18.45 -18.70 -3.47
C ASP A 157 -17.52 -17.46 -3.56
N SER A 158 -16.28 -17.62 -3.11
CA SER A 158 -15.27 -16.54 -3.16
C SER A 158 -13.86 -17.12 -2.95
N ARG A 159 -12.87 -16.51 -3.59
CA ARG A 159 -11.45 -16.77 -3.29
C ARG A 159 -10.97 -16.09 -2.00
N TRP A 160 -11.86 -15.41 -1.31
CA TRP A 160 -11.63 -14.81 -0.01
C TRP A 160 -12.13 -15.75 1.10
N ARG A 161 -11.32 -15.92 2.14
CA ARG A 161 -11.70 -16.67 3.35
C ARG A 161 -11.34 -15.88 4.58
N ILE A 162 -12.13 -16.03 5.63
CA ILE A 162 -11.80 -15.50 6.95
C ILE A 162 -11.19 -16.65 7.74
N ILE A 163 -9.95 -16.47 8.16
CA ILE A 163 -9.18 -17.46 8.93
C ILE A 163 -8.48 -16.73 10.08
N ASP A 164 -8.20 -17.43 11.16
CA ASP A 164 -7.41 -16.92 12.26
C ASP A 164 -5.90 -16.95 11.96
N THR A 165 -5.13 -16.32 12.83
CA THR A 165 -3.67 -16.26 12.69
C THR A 165 -3.04 -17.65 12.74
N GLU A 166 -3.56 -18.57 13.57
CA GLU A 166 -3.07 -19.95 13.68
C GLU A 166 -3.23 -20.70 12.36
N ALA A 167 -4.42 -20.67 11.78
CA ALA A 167 -4.68 -21.25 10.46
C ALA A 167 -3.83 -20.61 9.36
N LEU A 168 -3.57 -19.29 9.43
CA LEU A 168 -2.70 -18.59 8.49
C LEU A 168 -1.25 -19.07 8.60
N ILE A 169 -0.75 -19.32 9.84
CA ILE A 169 0.57 -19.90 10.08
C ILE A 169 0.65 -21.31 9.46
N ASP A 170 -0.36 -22.15 9.66
CA ASP A 170 -0.39 -23.50 9.11
C ASP A 170 -0.44 -23.53 7.58
N LEU A 171 -1.12 -22.57 6.97
CA LEU A 171 -1.11 -22.41 5.52
C LEU A 171 0.28 -22.02 5.02
N LEU A 172 0.95 -21.06 5.66
CA LEU A 172 2.27 -20.59 5.23
C LEU A 172 3.37 -21.66 5.36
N ARG A 173 3.22 -22.64 6.26
CA ARG A 173 4.12 -23.80 6.38
C ARG A 173 4.06 -24.72 5.16
N LYS A 174 2.98 -24.68 4.39
CA LYS A 174 2.79 -25.52 3.21
C LYS A 174 3.42 -24.85 1.98
N PRO A 175 4.36 -25.49 1.26
CA PRO A 175 5.02 -24.92 0.09
C PRO A 175 4.05 -24.44 -0.99
N SER A 176 2.88 -25.08 -1.11
CA SER A 176 1.83 -24.72 -2.07
C SER A 176 1.24 -23.32 -1.84
N TYR A 177 1.32 -22.77 -0.63
CA TYR A 177 0.81 -21.44 -0.28
C TYR A 177 1.90 -20.36 -0.18
N THR A 178 3.18 -20.73 -0.32
CA THR A 178 4.29 -19.79 -0.29
C THR A 178 4.08 -18.71 -1.36
N ASN A 179 4.10 -17.43 -0.95
CA ASN A 179 3.89 -16.26 -1.81
C ASN A 179 2.49 -16.17 -2.48
N ARG A 180 1.49 -16.88 -2.00
CA ARG A 180 0.15 -16.94 -2.64
C ARG A 180 -0.98 -16.44 -1.74
N LEU A 181 -0.70 -16.08 -0.50
CA LEU A 181 -1.66 -15.54 0.45
C LEU A 181 -1.60 -14.02 0.49
N TYR A 182 -2.76 -13.38 0.39
CA TYR A 182 -2.88 -11.93 0.34
C TYR A 182 -3.98 -11.48 1.30
N VAL A 183 -3.81 -10.29 1.88
CA VAL A 183 -4.85 -9.58 2.62
C VAL A 183 -5.36 -8.39 1.81
N GLN A 184 -6.54 -7.92 2.15
CA GLN A 184 -7.14 -6.75 1.53
C GLN A 184 -6.35 -5.50 1.92
N LEU A 185 -6.19 -4.57 0.99
CA LEU A 185 -5.76 -3.21 1.28
C LEU A 185 -6.95 -2.42 1.82
N LEU A 186 -6.65 -1.51 2.75
CA LEU A 186 -7.61 -0.53 3.21
C LEU A 186 -7.96 0.43 2.07
N GLN A 187 -9.22 0.82 1.96
CA GLN A 187 -9.60 1.94 1.13
C GLN A 187 -9.09 3.24 1.77
N PRO A 188 -8.72 4.24 0.95
CA PRO A 188 -8.31 5.54 1.48
C PRO A 188 -9.49 6.20 2.21
N ASP A 189 -9.20 6.80 3.37
CA ASP A 189 -10.14 7.69 4.04
C ASP A 189 -10.07 9.10 3.39
N GLU A 190 -11.19 9.82 3.37
CA GLU A 190 -11.23 11.20 2.86
C GLU A 190 -10.35 12.14 3.71
N GLY A 191 -10.08 11.78 4.96
CA GLY A 191 -9.31 12.59 5.91
C GLY A 191 -10.00 13.90 6.23
N VAL A 192 -9.29 14.77 6.93
CA VAL A 192 -9.76 16.12 7.28
C VAL A 192 -8.95 17.15 6.49
N GLU A 193 -9.65 18.05 5.82
CA GLU A 193 -8.99 19.16 5.12
C GLU A 193 -8.34 20.10 6.13
N LYS A 194 -7.08 20.42 5.91
CA LYS A 194 -6.29 21.30 6.78
C LYS A 194 -5.99 22.62 6.09
N ASP A 195 -5.95 23.67 6.84
CA ASP A 195 -5.38 24.94 6.39
C ASP A 195 -3.86 24.81 6.40
N LEU A 196 -3.27 24.72 5.22
CA LEU A 196 -1.83 24.48 5.01
C LEU A 196 -1.16 25.74 4.50
N PRO A 197 -0.01 26.16 5.08
CA PRO A 197 0.64 27.42 4.74
C PRO A 197 1.20 27.48 3.32
N ILE A 198 1.42 26.33 2.68
CA ILE A 198 1.89 26.20 1.30
C ILE A 198 0.98 25.20 0.59
N ASP A 199 0.60 25.50 -0.66
CA ASP A 199 -0.14 24.52 -1.48
C ASP A 199 0.61 23.17 -1.52
N PRO A 200 -0.06 22.03 -1.29
CA PRO A 200 0.60 20.74 -1.21
C PRO A 200 1.37 20.35 -2.47
N TYR A 201 0.89 20.69 -3.67
CA TYR A 201 1.61 20.40 -4.91
C TYR A 201 2.90 21.21 -5.01
N LEU A 202 2.82 22.52 -4.71
CA LEU A 202 3.98 23.39 -4.68
C LEU A 202 5.02 22.90 -3.66
N LEU A 203 4.57 22.50 -2.46
CA LEU A 203 5.48 21.95 -1.46
C LEU A 203 6.15 20.66 -1.96
N GLY A 204 5.40 19.78 -2.62
CA GLY A 204 5.95 18.56 -3.22
C GLY A 204 7.05 18.84 -4.26
N LEU A 205 6.82 19.80 -5.15
CA LEU A 205 7.82 20.27 -6.12
C LEU A 205 9.08 20.83 -5.45
N LEU A 206 8.90 21.64 -4.40
CA LEU A 206 10.00 22.25 -3.66
C LEU A 206 10.81 21.23 -2.86
N ILE A 207 10.16 20.23 -2.29
CA ILE A 207 10.85 19.13 -1.59
C ILE A 207 11.65 18.29 -2.61
N GLY A 208 11.14 18.04 -3.81
CA GLY A 208 11.90 17.35 -4.87
C GLY A 208 13.02 18.24 -5.43
N ASP A 209 12.70 19.03 -6.41
CA ASP A 209 13.64 19.83 -7.22
C ASP A 209 13.89 21.26 -6.70
N GLY A 210 13.37 21.60 -5.51
CA GLY A 210 13.55 22.93 -4.92
C GLY A 210 14.90 23.12 -4.24
N HIS A 211 15.44 24.35 -4.41
CA HIS A 211 16.50 24.86 -3.55
C HIS A 211 15.86 25.68 -2.40
N LEU A 212 15.87 25.09 -1.21
CA LEU A 212 15.28 25.66 0.01
C LEU A 212 16.34 26.45 0.80
N GLY A 213 16.89 27.49 0.18
CA GLY A 213 17.91 28.34 0.83
C GLY A 213 17.34 29.19 1.96
N GLU A 214 18.22 29.68 2.85
CA GLU A 214 17.81 30.54 3.98
C GLU A 214 17.25 31.90 3.54
N ASN A 215 17.66 32.39 2.36
CA ASN A 215 17.33 33.74 1.85
C ASN A 215 16.59 33.69 0.52
N CYS A 216 16.43 32.57 -0.12
CA CYS A 216 15.76 32.47 -1.42
C CYS A 216 15.14 31.07 -1.60
N VAL A 217 14.03 31.04 -2.33
CA VAL A 217 13.36 29.81 -2.78
C VAL A 217 13.47 29.73 -4.29
N ARG A 218 14.01 28.62 -4.80
CA ARG A 218 14.15 28.39 -6.24
C ARG A 218 13.61 27.00 -6.58
N LEU A 219 13.16 26.87 -7.81
CA LEU A 219 12.74 25.63 -8.42
C LEU A 219 13.57 25.40 -9.68
N THR A 220 14.14 24.22 -9.82
CA THR A 220 14.92 23.82 -10.99
C THR A 220 14.09 22.87 -11.82
N THR A 221 13.67 23.26 -13.03
CA THR A 221 12.89 22.40 -13.93
C THR A 221 13.11 22.80 -15.38
N SER A 222 13.08 21.82 -16.28
CA SER A 222 13.06 22.04 -17.73
C SER A 222 11.63 22.04 -18.31
N ASP A 223 10.62 21.75 -17.48
CA ASP A 223 9.24 21.59 -17.92
C ASP A 223 8.46 22.90 -17.71
N GLU A 224 8.09 23.57 -18.81
CA GLU A 224 7.27 24.79 -18.81
C GLU A 224 5.90 24.54 -18.14
N PHE A 225 5.33 23.34 -18.30
CA PHE A 225 4.09 22.94 -17.65
C PHE A 225 4.16 23.12 -16.12
N ILE A 226 5.26 22.69 -15.49
CA ILE A 226 5.44 22.84 -14.03
C ILE A 226 5.45 24.33 -13.65
N ILE A 227 6.14 25.16 -14.41
CA ILE A 227 6.21 26.59 -14.15
C ILE A 227 4.83 27.24 -14.27
N GLU A 228 4.04 26.85 -15.26
CA GLU A 228 2.68 27.35 -15.43
C GLU A 228 1.78 26.91 -14.25
N GLN A 229 1.87 25.65 -13.78
CA GLN A 229 1.15 25.21 -12.59
C GLN A 229 1.56 26.02 -11.35
N VAL A 230 2.86 26.32 -11.18
CA VAL A 230 3.35 27.12 -10.05
C VAL A 230 2.80 28.52 -10.11
N ARG A 231 2.75 29.17 -11.29
CA ARG A 231 2.17 30.51 -11.46
C ARG A 231 0.70 30.59 -11.06
N GLN A 232 -0.08 29.53 -11.36
CA GLN A 232 -1.51 29.44 -11.00
C GLN A 232 -1.75 29.25 -9.50
N ILE A 233 -0.81 28.62 -8.79
CA ILE A 233 -0.93 28.29 -7.37
C ILE A 233 -0.39 29.42 -6.48
N LEU A 234 0.60 30.16 -6.94
CA LEU A 234 1.21 31.22 -6.14
C LEU A 234 0.18 32.30 -5.79
N PRO A 235 0.25 32.86 -4.56
CA PRO A 235 -0.60 33.98 -4.20
C PRO A 235 -0.28 35.20 -5.08
N PRO A 236 -1.25 36.13 -5.28
CA PRO A 236 -1.06 37.31 -6.15
C PRO A 236 0.13 38.22 -5.78
N SER A 237 0.59 38.12 -4.53
CA SER A 237 1.78 38.87 -4.05
C SER A 237 3.10 38.25 -4.49
N MET A 238 3.08 37.09 -5.17
CA MET A 238 4.28 36.37 -5.60
C MET A 238 4.28 36.10 -7.09
N THR A 239 5.48 35.93 -7.66
CA THR A 239 5.68 35.60 -9.07
C THR A 239 6.89 34.69 -9.25
N VAL A 240 7.01 34.11 -10.47
CA VAL A 240 8.12 33.27 -10.89
C VAL A 240 9.02 34.06 -11.79
N GLU A 241 10.28 34.28 -11.41
CA GLU A 241 11.30 34.89 -12.23
C GLU A 241 12.28 33.84 -12.79
N HIS A 242 12.42 33.76 -14.09
CA HIS A 242 13.47 32.97 -14.73
C HIS A 242 14.83 33.57 -14.45
N ARG A 243 15.80 32.81 -13.98
CA ARG A 243 17.16 33.24 -13.66
C ARG A 243 18.18 32.83 -14.72
N GLN A 244 18.34 31.54 -14.91
CA GLN A 244 19.24 30.97 -15.90
C GLN A 244 18.88 29.51 -16.22
N LYS A 245 19.06 29.11 -17.46
CA LYS A 245 18.79 27.73 -17.93
C LYS A 245 17.43 27.20 -17.42
N PHE A 246 17.47 26.39 -16.38
CA PHE A 246 16.31 25.73 -15.77
C PHE A 246 16.02 26.22 -14.35
N ASP A 247 16.65 27.31 -13.90
CA ASP A 247 16.53 27.84 -12.54
C ASP A 247 15.53 28.99 -12.49
N TYR A 248 14.51 28.87 -11.65
CA TYR A 248 13.43 29.82 -11.45
C TYR A 248 13.35 30.24 -9.99
N ALA A 249 13.29 31.54 -9.73
CA ALA A 249 13.15 32.09 -8.39
C ALA A 249 11.68 32.44 -8.09
N LEU A 250 11.20 32.05 -6.92
CA LEU A 250 9.89 32.42 -6.41
C LEU A 250 10.00 33.67 -5.56
N VAL A 251 9.59 34.78 -6.10
CA VAL A 251 9.85 36.16 -5.56
C VAL A 251 8.55 36.92 -5.37
N LYS A 252 8.61 37.97 -4.56
CA LYS A 252 7.52 38.93 -4.44
C LYS A 252 7.36 39.76 -5.71
N VAL A 253 6.13 40.13 -6.03
CA VAL A 253 5.80 41.03 -7.14
C VAL A 253 6.33 42.44 -6.88
N GLU A 254 6.24 42.96 -5.64
CA GLU A 254 6.81 44.24 -5.25
C GLU A 254 8.30 44.13 -4.98
N GLY A 255 9.07 44.99 -5.64
CA GLY A 255 10.50 44.91 -5.89
C GLY A 255 11.43 44.72 -4.70
N ARG A 256 12.69 44.48 -5.03
CA ARG A 256 13.84 44.40 -4.11
C ARG A 256 13.90 45.67 -3.25
N GLY A 257 13.68 45.52 -1.94
CA GLY A 257 13.76 46.65 -0.99
C GLY A 257 12.51 46.83 -0.12
N SER A 258 11.41 46.12 -0.40
CA SER A 258 10.27 46.05 0.53
C SER A 258 10.71 45.44 1.85
N LYS A 259 10.37 46.09 2.98
CA LYS A 259 10.62 45.57 4.33
C LYS A 259 9.85 44.27 4.64
N ASP A 260 8.86 43.97 3.80
CA ASP A 260 8.06 42.76 3.96
C ASP A 260 8.80 41.52 3.46
N LYS A 261 8.75 40.47 4.23
CA LYS A 261 9.43 39.22 3.95
C LYS A 261 8.68 38.42 2.87
N ASN A 262 9.39 37.56 2.16
CA ASN A 262 8.78 36.64 1.20
C ASN A 262 7.89 35.64 1.96
N PRO A 263 6.54 35.60 1.76
CA PRO A 263 5.64 34.77 2.53
C PRO A 263 5.92 33.27 2.39
N LEU A 264 6.35 32.83 1.21
CA LEU A 264 6.72 31.44 0.99
C LEU A 264 7.99 31.05 1.77
N LEU A 265 8.97 31.95 1.85
CA LEU A 265 10.19 31.72 2.62
C LEU A 265 9.89 31.70 4.13
N GLU A 266 8.99 32.54 4.63
CA GLU A 266 8.55 32.52 6.02
C GLU A 266 7.84 31.20 6.34
N ALA A 267 6.88 30.79 5.53
CA ALA A 267 6.20 29.51 5.69
C ALA A 267 7.17 28.32 5.69
N LEU A 268 8.18 28.32 4.80
CA LEU A 268 9.22 27.28 4.79
C LEU A 268 10.09 27.30 6.05
N ARG A 269 10.34 28.49 6.64
CA ARG A 269 11.05 28.61 7.94
C ARG A 269 10.23 28.04 9.09
N GLU A 270 8.96 28.39 9.17
CA GLU A 270 8.03 27.88 10.18
C GLU A 270 7.91 26.35 10.10
N LEU A 271 7.87 25.79 8.89
CA LEU A 271 7.89 24.36 8.63
C LEU A 271 9.26 23.69 8.89
N GLY A 272 10.31 24.49 9.19
CA GLY A 272 11.67 24.00 9.41
C GLY A 272 12.28 23.31 8.20
N LEU A 273 11.99 23.81 6.99
CA LEU A 273 12.47 23.26 5.73
C LEU A 273 13.62 24.05 5.10
N THR A 274 13.87 25.27 5.56
CA THR A 274 14.97 26.10 5.02
C THR A 274 16.34 25.53 5.37
N GLY A 275 17.31 25.65 4.46
CA GLY A 275 18.66 25.14 4.63
C GLY A 275 18.81 23.62 4.49
N LEU A 276 17.72 22.86 4.31
CA LEU A 276 17.78 21.41 4.18
C LEU A 276 18.39 21.01 2.83
N LYS A 277 19.37 20.09 2.90
CA LYS A 277 19.96 19.44 1.73
C LYS A 277 19.22 18.13 1.43
N SER A 278 19.39 17.58 0.23
CA SER A 278 18.68 16.38 -0.23
C SER A 278 18.60 15.23 0.78
N PRO A 279 19.66 14.84 1.52
CA PRO A 279 19.57 13.75 2.50
C PRO A 279 18.73 14.08 3.75
N SER A 280 18.47 15.38 4.01
CA SER A 280 17.74 15.85 5.19
C SER A 280 16.33 16.34 4.86
N LYS A 281 15.94 16.36 3.59
CA LYS A 281 14.59 16.77 3.16
C LYS A 281 13.54 15.85 3.81
N ARG A 282 12.43 16.44 4.22
CA ARG A 282 11.30 15.75 4.85
C ARG A 282 9.99 16.44 4.53
N ILE A 283 8.90 15.75 4.74
CA ILE A 283 7.54 16.28 4.68
C ILE A 283 7.12 16.69 6.09
N PRO A 284 6.61 17.91 6.31
CA PRO A 284 6.04 18.30 7.60
C PRO A 284 4.83 17.43 7.99
N SER A 285 4.64 17.19 9.29
CA SER A 285 3.64 16.25 9.81
C SER A 285 2.21 16.61 9.42
N GLU A 286 1.88 17.90 9.38
CA GLU A 286 0.56 18.39 9.00
C GLU A 286 0.16 18.02 7.57
N TYR A 287 1.12 17.92 6.65
CA TYR A 287 0.89 17.48 5.26
C TYR A 287 0.70 15.97 5.13
N LEU A 288 1.21 15.18 6.07
CA LEU A 288 1.01 13.73 6.08
C LEU A 288 -0.42 13.35 6.48
N GLU A 289 -1.06 14.19 7.30
CA GLU A 289 -2.39 13.94 7.88
C GLU A 289 -3.49 14.85 7.31
N GLY A 290 -3.29 15.42 6.14
CA GLY A 290 -4.30 16.20 5.41
C GLY A 290 -5.39 15.33 4.78
N SER A 291 -6.34 15.98 4.08
CA SER A 291 -7.36 15.28 3.30
C SER A 291 -6.74 14.43 2.17
N LEU A 292 -7.52 13.47 1.65
CA LEU A 292 -7.10 12.63 0.51
C LEU A 292 -6.65 13.50 -0.68
N LYS A 293 -7.38 14.59 -0.97
CA LYS A 293 -7.06 15.55 -2.01
C LYS A 293 -5.72 16.23 -1.76
N GLN A 294 -5.45 16.68 -0.52
CA GLN A 294 -4.20 17.34 -0.15
C GLN A 294 -3.00 16.37 -0.22
N LYS A 295 -3.16 15.14 0.27
CA LYS A 295 -2.15 14.08 0.16
C LYS A 295 -1.83 13.76 -1.29
N LEU A 296 -2.85 13.60 -2.14
CA LEU A 296 -2.66 13.32 -3.56
C LEU A 296 -1.94 14.48 -4.27
N SER A 297 -2.33 15.73 -3.97
CA SER A 297 -1.67 16.92 -4.51
C SER A 297 -0.19 16.99 -4.14
N LEU A 298 0.16 16.68 -2.87
CA LEU A 298 1.55 16.59 -2.42
C LEU A 298 2.33 15.47 -3.14
N ILE A 299 1.72 14.29 -3.27
CA ILE A 299 2.31 13.17 -4.02
C ILE A 299 2.57 13.57 -5.47
N GLN A 300 1.63 14.25 -6.12
CA GLN A 300 1.80 14.73 -7.48
C GLN A 300 3.00 15.65 -7.63
N GLY A 301 3.18 16.60 -6.71
CA GLY A 301 4.36 17.48 -6.72
C GLY A 301 5.68 16.73 -6.56
N LEU A 302 5.73 15.75 -5.65
CA LEU A 302 6.90 14.89 -5.47
C LEU A 302 7.16 14.01 -6.70
N MET A 303 6.11 13.49 -7.31
CA MET A 303 6.22 12.61 -8.49
C MET A 303 6.52 13.39 -9.77
N ASP A 304 6.05 14.62 -9.90
CA ASP A 304 6.36 15.47 -11.05
C ASP A 304 7.81 15.98 -11.02
N SER A 305 8.39 16.16 -9.83
CA SER A 305 9.82 16.43 -9.65
C SER A 305 10.67 15.14 -9.75
N ASP A 306 10.85 14.43 -8.65
CA ASP A 306 11.76 13.28 -8.49
C ASP A 306 11.16 11.92 -8.90
N GLY A 307 9.89 11.87 -9.34
CA GLY A 307 9.26 10.65 -9.80
C GLY A 307 9.63 10.29 -11.24
N THR A 308 9.63 9.00 -11.53
CA THR A 308 9.87 8.45 -12.87
C THR A 308 8.82 7.41 -13.21
N VAL A 309 8.61 7.17 -14.50
CA VAL A 309 7.80 6.08 -15.02
C VAL A 309 8.71 5.19 -15.88
N ASP A 310 8.77 3.92 -15.56
CA ASP A 310 9.47 2.94 -16.39
C ASP A 310 8.72 2.78 -17.73
N LYS A 311 9.38 3.08 -18.83
CA LYS A 311 8.76 3.12 -20.17
C LYS A 311 8.28 1.74 -20.65
N ALA A 312 8.91 0.65 -20.21
CA ALA A 312 8.55 -0.70 -20.64
C ALA A 312 7.33 -1.25 -19.86
N THR A 313 7.21 -0.89 -18.58
CA THR A 313 6.20 -1.45 -17.69
C THR A 313 5.15 -0.45 -17.24
N GLY A 314 5.30 0.85 -17.53
CA GLY A 314 4.47 1.92 -17.00
C GLY A 314 4.50 1.99 -15.47
N THR A 315 5.54 1.46 -14.82
CA THR A 315 5.60 1.39 -13.36
C THR A 315 6.16 2.68 -12.78
N PRO A 316 5.38 3.41 -11.96
CA PRO A 316 5.86 4.62 -11.31
C PRO A 316 6.87 4.29 -10.20
N SER A 317 7.86 5.13 -10.04
CA SER A 317 8.79 5.07 -8.91
C SER A 317 9.24 6.47 -8.49
N PHE A 318 9.57 6.62 -7.21
CA PHE A 318 10.10 7.83 -6.59
C PHE A 318 11.49 7.55 -6.05
N CYS A 319 12.45 8.46 -6.26
CA CYS A 319 13.82 8.28 -5.82
C CYS A 319 14.26 9.42 -4.89
N THR A 320 14.84 9.10 -3.75
CA THR A 320 15.38 10.11 -2.82
C THR A 320 16.60 9.58 -2.06
N THR A 321 17.48 10.49 -1.64
CA THR A 321 18.60 10.16 -0.74
C THR A 321 18.23 10.33 0.74
N SER A 322 17.07 10.92 1.05
CA SER A 322 16.56 11.06 2.42
C SER A 322 15.82 9.80 2.86
N LEU A 323 16.31 9.15 3.92
CA LEU A 323 15.63 8.01 4.55
C LEU A 323 14.26 8.43 5.11
N THR A 324 14.20 9.61 5.73
CA THR A 324 12.95 10.15 6.29
C THR A 324 11.93 10.40 5.20
N LEU A 325 12.31 11.09 4.13
CA LEU A 325 11.42 11.35 2.99
C LEU A 325 10.96 10.05 2.31
N ALA A 326 11.84 9.06 2.18
CA ALA A 326 11.49 7.75 1.65
C ALA A 326 10.41 7.05 2.49
N ALA A 327 10.53 7.05 3.81
CA ALA A 327 9.55 6.48 4.72
C ALA A 327 8.21 7.24 4.68
N GLN A 328 8.27 8.58 4.66
CA GLN A 328 7.09 9.45 4.58
C GLN A 328 6.36 9.31 3.24
N PHE A 329 7.09 9.19 2.13
CA PHE A 329 6.49 8.94 0.82
C PHE A 329 5.80 7.56 0.77
N GLN A 330 6.43 6.51 1.34
CA GLN A 330 5.78 5.20 1.48
C GLN A 330 4.49 5.31 2.31
N TYR A 331 4.52 6.07 3.41
CA TYR A 331 3.35 6.33 4.24
C TYR A 331 2.21 7.00 3.43
N LEU A 332 2.51 8.05 2.67
CA LEU A 332 1.52 8.73 1.82
C LEU A 332 0.89 7.78 0.80
N ILE A 333 1.69 7.01 0.06
CA ILE A 333 1.17 6.05 -0.92
C ILE A 333 0.27 5.00 -0.24
N ARG A 334 0.64 4.51 0.94
CA ARG A 334 -0.15 3.55 1.70
C ARG A 334 -1.46 4.16 2.21
N SER A 335 -1.45 5.43 2.61
CA SER A 335 -2.64 6.14 3.10
C SER A 335 -3.67 6.41 2.00
N ILE A 336 -3.27 6.41 0.74
CA ILE A 336 -4.17 6.49 -0.43
C ILE A 336 -4.51 5.11 -1.03
N GLY A 337 -4.37 4.02 -0.25
CA GLY A 337 -4.72 2.66 -0.66
C GLY A 337 -3.69 1.98 -1.56
N GLY A 338 -2.48 2.51 -1.69
CA GLY A 338 -1.43 1.98 -2.55
C GLY A 338 -0.46 1.02 -1.86
N LEU A 339 0.40 0.42 -2.68
CA LEU A 339 1.56 -0.36 -2.30
C LEU A 339 2.83 0.43 -2.64
N ALA A 340 3.76 0.51 -1.70
CA ALA A 340 5.04 1.21 -1.87
C ALA A 340 6.18 0.34 -1.36
N LYS A 341 7.01 -0.15 -2.26
CA LYS A 341 8.17 -1.00 -1.95
C LYS A 341 9.46 -0.23 -2.14
N SER A 342 10.22 -0.05 -1.07
CA SER A 342 11.53 0.62 -1.11
C SER A 342 12.67 -0.37 -1.38
N CYS A 343 13.60 0.05 -2.21
CA CYS A 343 14.85 -0.64 -2.48
C CYS A 343 16.02 0.35 -2.32
N LYS A 344 17.05 -0.06 -1.59
CA LYS A 344 18.28 0.73 -1.47
C LYS A 344 19.17 0.50 -2.70
N ARG A 345 19.70 1.56 -3.27
CA ARG A 345 20.66 1.51 -4.38
C ARG A 345 21.81 2.46 -4.12
N PRO A 346 23.04 2.16 -4.58
CA PRO A 346 24.09 3.17 -4.65
C PRO A 346 23.61 4.35 -5.51
N SER A 347 23.78 5.57 -5.01
CA SER A 347 23.54 6.78 -5.79
C SER A 347 24.82 7.12 -6.55
N THR A 348 24.74 7.18 -7.87
CA THR A 348 25.87 7.55 -8.73
C THR A 348 25.48 8.73 -9.62
N TYR A 349 26.43 9.58 -9.93
CA TYR A 349 26.30 10.65 -10.92
C TYR A 349 27.49 10.63 -11.86
N VAL A 350 27.28 11.11 -13.07
CA VAL A 350 28.36 11.25 -14.05
C VAL A 350 29.01 12.62 -13.81
N LYS A 351 30.32 12.63 -13.56
CA LYS A 351 31.13 13.85 -13.45
C LYS A 351 31.37 14.44 -14.82
N GLU A 352 31.85 15.70 -14.86
CA GLU A 352 32.19 16.40 -16.13
C GLU A 352 33.23 15.65 -16.97
N ASP A 353 34.13 14.89 -16.33
CA ASP A 353 35.14 14.04 -16.96
C ASP A 353 34.61 12.68 -17.46
N GLY A 354 33.30 12.42 -17.35
CA GLY A 354 32.64 11.17 -17.72
C GLY A 354 32.79 10.05 -16.70
N SER A 355 33.54 10.23 -15.62
CA SER A 355 33.68 9.24 -14.54
C SER A 355 32.44 9.20 -13.65
N LEU A 356 32.18 8.03 -13.00
CA LEU A 356 31.10 7.89 -12.03
C LEU A 356 31.53 8.38 -10.65
N GLY A 357 30.79 9.37 -10.11
CA GLY A 357 30.86 9.76 -8.72
C GLY A 357 29.78 9.07 -7.89
N GLY A 358 30.05 8.82 -6.61
CA GLY A 358 29.06 8.27 -5.66
C GLY A 358 28.57 9.35 -4.71
N CYS A 359 27.25 9.42 -4.47
CA CYS A 359 26.60 10.32 -3.50
C CYS A 359 26.10 9.59 -2.25
N GLY A 360 26.42 8.31 -2.06
CA GLY A 360 25.91 7.51 -0.95
C GLY A 360 24.78 6.55 -1.37
N ILE A 361 23.76 6.42 -0.52
CA ILE A 361 22.64 5.50 -0.74
C ILE A 361 21.41 6.32 -1.17
N ALA A 362 20.77 5.89 -2.25
CA ALA A 362 19.44 6.34 -2.64
C ALA A 362 18.39 5.26 -2.35
N PHE A 363 17.19 5.71 -2.05
CA PHE A 363 16.00 4.89 -1.84
C PHE A 363 15.11 5.04 -3.06
N ASN A 364 14.92 3.94 -3.80
CA ASN A 364 13.98 3.87 -4.92
C ASN A 364 12.70 3.19 -4.46
N ILE A 365 11.59 3.92 -4.50
CA ILE A 365 10.29 3.46 -4.04
C ILE A 365 9.41 3.17 -5.27
N THR A 366 9.17 1.90 -5.54
CA THR A 366 8.23 1.47 -6.58
C THR A 366 6.81 1.57 -6.06
N VAL A 367 5.93 2.19 -6.85
CA VAL A 367 4.55 2.49 -6.47
C VAL A 367 3.57 1.64 -7.28
N ARG A 368 2.52 1.14 -6.62
CA ARG A 368 1.36 0.52 -7.25
C ARG A 368 0.10 1.08 -6.63
N ILE A 369 -0.73 1.72 -7.42
CA ILE A 369 -2.07 2.20 -7.03
C ILE A 369 -3.07 1.81 -8.13
N PRO A 370 -4.39 1.77 -7.85
CA PRO A 370 -5.38 1.40 -8.84
C PRO A 370 -5.32 2.28 -10.09
N ASN A 371 -5.24 3.59 -9.92
CA ASN A 371 -5.10 4.54 -11.02
C ASN A 371 -3.74 5.26 -10.96
N ARG A 372 -2.78 4.82 -11.75
CA ARG A 372 -1.41 5.37 -11.78
C ARG A 372 -1.34 6.80 -12.32
N ILE A 373 -2.27 7.20 -13.19
CA ILE A 373 -2.32 8.53 -13.79
C ILE A 373 -2.49 9.59 -12.71
N GLN A 374 -3.23 9.28 -11.65
CA GLN A 374 -3.42 10.20 -10.52
C GLN A 374 -2.14 10.62 -9.79
N LEU A 375 -1.03 9.89 -9.99
CA LEU A 375 0.25 10.24 -9.36
C LEU A 375 0.97 11.43 -10.00
N PHE A 376 0.52 11.88 -11.17
CA PHE A 376 1.19 12.91 -11.95
C PHE A 376 0.20 13.98 -12.43
N ARG A 377 0.68 15.19 -12.57
CA ARG A 377 0.07 16.24 -13.39
C ARG A 377 0.83 16.43 -14.69
N LEU A 378 2.12 16.12 -14.73
CA LEU A 378 3.03 16.35 -15.84
C LEU A 378 2.71 15.42 -17.03
N PRO A 379 2.22 15.96 -18.20
CA PRO A 379 1.73 15.16 -19.32
C PRO A 379 2.73 14.14 -19.84
N ARG A 380 4.01 14.53 -20.03
CA ARG A 380 5.06 13.64 -20.53
C ARG A 380 5.33 12.40 -19.65
N LYS A 381 4.98 12.45 -18.34
CA LYS A 381 5.06 11.29 -17.45
C LYS A 381 3.81 10.44 -17.55
N ILE A 382 2.65 11.06 -17.74
CA ILE A 382 1.36 10.38 -17.93
C ILE A 382 1.39 9.55 -19.23
N GLU A 383 1.92 10.11 -20.32
CA GLU A 383 2.03 9.45 -21.64
C GLU A 383 2.85 8.15 -21.59
N ASN A 384 3.75 8.01 -20.62
CA ASN A 384 4.51 6.76 -20.42
C ASN A 384 3.74 5.70 -19.62
N ILE A 385 2.49 5.97 -19.19
CA ILE A 385 1.66 5.02 -18.46
C ILE A 385 0.68 4.38 -19.47
N PRO A 386 0.80 3.08 -19.78
CA PRO A 386 -0.13 2.40 -20.68
C PRO A 386 -1.55 2.41 -20.09
N GLU A 387 -2.54 2.75 -20.91
CA GLU A 387 -3.95 2.76 -20.51
C GLU A 387 -4.46 1.37 -20.05
N GLU A 388 -3.93 0.31 -20.66
CA GLU A 388 -4.31 -1.09 -20.36
C GLU A 388 -3.76 -1.60 -19.00
N TYR A 389 -2.83 -0.89 -18.38
CA TYR A 389 -2.15 -1.30 -17.15
C TYR A 389 -2.79 -0.71 -15.89
N GLN A 390 -4.09 -0.80 -15.77
CA GLN A 390 -4.76 -0.47 -14.52
C GLN A 390 -4.88 -1.74 -13.67
N TYR A 391 -4.37 -1.69 -12.44
CA TYR A 391 -4.49 -2.83 -11.51
C TYR A 391 -5.93 -3.02 -11.01
N GLY A 392 -6.84 -2.06 -11.25
CA GLY A 392 -8.22 -2.09 -10.81
C GLY A 392 -8.34 -2.44 -9.33
N ASP A 393 -9.45 -3.05 -8.95
CA ASP A 393 -9.72 -3.52 -7.57
C ASP A 393 -8.85 -4.72 -7.14
N ASN A 394 -7.82 -5.07 -7.90
CA ASN A 394 -7.02 -6.28 -7.71
C ASN A 394 -5.76 -6.07 -6.88
N LEU A 395 -5.50 -4.87 -6.36
CA LEU A 395 -4.38 -4.65 -5.45
C LEU A 395 -4.64 -5.37 -4.12
N ARG A 396 -3.69 -6.21 -3.74
CA ARG A 396 -3.70 -6.98 -2.49
C ARG A 396 -2.32 -6.97 -1.87
N LEU A 397 -2.28 -7.01 -0.55
CA LEU A 397 -1.03 -7.02 0.21
C LEU A 397 -0.63 -8.46 0.51
N ARG A 398 0.50 -8.90 -0.04
CA ARG A 398 0.98 -10.27 0.14
C ARG A 398 1.55 -10.49 1.53
N VAL A 399 1.13 -11.59 2.18
CA VAL A 399 1.72 -12.08 3.43
C VAL A 399 3.07 -12.71 3.10
N ARG A 400 4.13 -12.26 3.78
CA ARG A 400 5.50 -12.74 3.58
C ARG A 400 5.91 -13.79 4.59
N SER A 401 5.73 -13.48 5.86
CA SER A 401 6.09 -14.35 6.99
C SER A 401 5.29 -14.00 8.22
N ILE A 402 5.21 -14.95 9.15
CA ILE A 402 4.65 -14.74 10.48
C ILE A 402 5.69 -15.24 11.48
N GLU A 403 5.92 -14.46 12.53
CA GLU A 403 6.88 -14.78 13.58
C GLU A 403 6.27 -14.55 14.97
N TYR A 404 6.63 -15.38 15.92
CA TYR A 404 6.27 -15.21 17.31
C TYR A 404 7.09 -14.08 17.92
N VAL A 405 6.45 -13.14 18.61
CA VAL A 405 7.08 -11.95 19.18
C VAL A 405 7.23 -12.10 20.70
N GLY A 406 6.41 -12.92 21.34
CA GLY A 406 6.37 -13.07 22.78
C GLY A 406 4.99 -12.77 23.35
N VAL A 407 4.92 -12.61 24.65
CA VAL A 407 3.68 -12.31 25.38
C VAL A 407 3.57 -10.82 25.60
N LYS A 408 2.44 -10.21 25.23
CA LYS A 408 2.14 -8.78 25.46
C LYS A 408 0.74 -8.61 26.06
N GLU A 409 0.55 -7.50 26.79
CA GLU A 409 -0.78 -7.03 27.16
C GLU A 409 -1.54 -6.64 25.90
N ALA A 410 -2.79 -7.08 25.80
CA ALA A 410 -3.62 -6.90 24.63
C ALA A 410 -5.07 -6.54 24.98
N GLN A 411 -5.76 -5.90 24.04
CA GLN A 411 -7.19 -5.60 24.17
C GLN A 411 -7.90 -5.74 22.82
N CYS A 412 -9.22 -5.92 22.88
CA CYS A 412 -10.13 -5.83 21.75
C CYS A 412 -10.93 -4.54 21.82
N ILE A 413 -11.37 -4.07 20.66
CA ILE A 413 -12.37 -2.99 20.56
C ILE A 413 -13.55 -3.48 19.75
N SER A 414 -14.74 -2.95 20.08
CA SER A 414 -15.95 -3.08 19.27
C SER A 414 -16.21 -1.75 18.57
N VAL A 415 -16.65 -1.79 17.34
CA VAL A 415 -17.06 -0.62 16.53
C VAL A 415 -18.41 -0.92 15.89
N ASP A 416 -19.20 0.11 15.61
CA ASP A 416 -20.50 -0.03 14.95
C ASP A 416 -20.39 -0.49 13.49
#